data_20d8398b2ff964294a419aeeb0e86d73
#
_entry.id   20d8398b2ff964294a419aeeb0e86d73
#
_cell.length_a   1.000
_cell.length_b   1.000
_cell.length_c   1.000
_cell.angle_alpha   90.00
_cell.angle_beta   90.00
_cell.angle_gamma   90.00
#
_symmetry.space_group_name_H-M   'P 1'
#
loop_
_entity.id
_entity.type
_entity.pdbx_description
1 polymer ?
#
loop_
_entity_poly.entity_id
_entity_poly.type
_entity_poly.pdbx_seq_one_letter_code
_entity_poly.pdbx_strand_id
1 'polypeptide(L)'
;MQANVGKGYKGMGMEGRIANWYARNTARDMPDFVALAQRVTATLPAGTRILEVAPGPGYLSIEIARRGAYQVIGLDISHTFVEIAARNAREANVDIDFRQGNASAMPFPENTFDLILCRAAFKNFSQPVAAMNEMHRVLKPGGQALIVDLRNDASMDDINAYIVQSNLGWANAVIYKVTFRYLLLPRAYSRQQFMGMASKSAFAGASINASGIGFEVTLRKGGSGLINGRR
;
A
#
# COMPACT_ATOMS: atom_id res chain seq x y z
N MET A 1 -2.23 -16.45 -20.92
CA MET A 1 -3.48 -16.38 -20.13
C MET A 1 -3.58 -14.99 -19.55
N GLN A 2 -4.39 -14.09 -20.12
CA GLN A 2 -4.66 -12.79 -19.52
C GLN A 2 -5.50 -13.04 -18.27
N ALA A 3 -4.92 -12.75 -17.10
CA ALA A 3 -5.66 -12.77 -15.84
C ALA A 3 -6.83 -11.78 -15.94
N ASN A 4 -8.01 -12.21 -15.51
CA ASN A 4 -9.26 -11.41 -15.54
C ASN A 4 -9.12 -10.24 -14.55
N VAL A 5 -8.51 -9.15 -15.00
CA VAL A 5 -8.11 -7.98 -14.20
C VAL A 5 -9.31 -7.15 -13.74
N GLY A 6 -10.49 -7.33 -14.38
CA GLY A 6 -11.63 -6.44 -14.26
C GLY A 6 -12.41 -6.41 -12.95
N LYS A 7 -12.15 -7.28 -11.97
CA LYS A 7 -12.90 -7.36 -10.69
C LYS A 7 -12.08 -6.99 -9.44
N GLY A 8 -10.85 -6.50 -9.57
CA GLY A 8 -9.95 -6.27 -8.44
C GLY A 8 -10.09 -4.91 -7.74
N TYR A 9 -10.81 -3.95 -8.31
CA TYR A 9 -10.86 -2.57 -7.84
C TYR A 9 -12.30 -2.09 -7.63
N LYS A 10 -12.55 -1.34 -6.55
CA LYS A 10 -13.81 -0.67 -6.26
C LYS A 10 -13.82 0.71 -6.91
N GLY A 11 -14.77 0.96 -7.79
CA GLY A 11 -14.93 2.27 -8.43
C GLY A 11 -14.41 2.31 -9.86
N MET A 12 -14.13 3.52 -10.35
CA MET A 12 -13.67 3.75 -11.72
C MET A 12 -12.20 3.36 -11.86
N GLY A 13 -11.87 2.59 -12.89
CA GLY A 13 -10.50 2.16 -13.15
C GLY A 13 -9.53 3.34 -13.31
N MET A 14 -8.34 3.20 -12.77
CA MET A 14 -7.28 4.22 -12.83
C MET A 14 -6.45 4.02 -14.10
N GLU A 15 -7.04 4.32 -15.26
CA GLU A 15 -6.39 4.14 -16.56
C GLU A 15 -6.27 5.46 -17.35
N GLY A 16 -5.37 5.51 -18.31
CA GLY A 16 -5.21 6.57 -19.30
C GLY A 16 -5.04 7.96 -18.65
N ARG A 17 -5.91 8.92 -19.04
CA ARG A 17 -5.81 10.32 -18.58
C ARG A 17 -6.01 10.48 -17.08
N ILE A 18 -6.81 9.63 -16.44
CA ILE A 18 -7.06 9.66 -14.99
C ILE A 18 -5.79 9.25 -14.25
N ALA A 19 -5.13 8.15 -14.66
CA ALA A 19 -3.87 7.72 -14.08
C ALA A 19 -2.76 8.78 -14.24
N ASN A 20 -2.66 9.40 -15.42
CA ASN A 20 -1.69 10.47 -15.66
C ASN A 20 -1.95 11.73 -14.80
N TRP A 21 -3.20 12.09 -14.62
CA TRP A 21 -3.57 13.20 -13.74
C TRP A 21 -3.22 12.87 -12.28
N TYR A 22 -3.58 11.66 -11.83
CA TYR A 22 -3.26 11.19 -10.47
C TYR A 22 -1.75 11.20 -10.22
N ALA A 23 -0.96 10.66 -11.14
CA ALA A 23 0.50 10.63 -11.01
C ALA A 23 1.09 12.02 -10.79
N ARG A 24 0.67 13.01 -11.59
CA ARG A 24 1.14 14.41 -11.44
C ARG A 24 0.75 15.04 -10.12
N ASN A 25 -0.47 14.76 -9.61
CA ASN A 25 -0.91 15.33 -8.33
C ASN A 25 -0.23 14.65 -7.14
N THR A 26 -0.06 13.33 -7.20
CA THR A 26 0.60 12.54 -6.13
C THR A 26 2.11 12.86 -6.03
N ALA A 27 2.73 13.42 -7.07
CA ALA A 27 4.11 13.89 -7.00
C ALA A 27 4.33 15.01 -5.94
N ARG A 28 3.28 15.68 -5.48
CA ARG A 28 3.35 16.65 -4.39
C ARG A 28 3.61 16.01 -3.03
N ASP A 29 3.28 14.73 -2.90
CA ASP A 29 3.45 13.95 -1.66
C ASP A 29 4.86 13.31 -1.56
N MET A 30 5.81 13.72 -2.42
CA MET A 30 7.18 13.17 -2.40
C MET A 30 7.84 13.15 -1.02
N PRO A 31 7.70 14.20 -0.16
CA PRO A 31 8.27 14.13 1.19
C PRO A 31 7.75 12.96 2.02
N ASP A 32 6.48 12.60 1.89
CA ASP A 32 5.87 11.47 2.60
C ASP A 32 6.39 10.12 2.08
N PHE A 33 6.60 10.00 0.76
CA PHE A 33 7.20 8.79 0.17
C PHE A 33 8.65 8.62 0.64
N VAL A 34 9.43 9.70 0.65
CA VAL A 34 10.80 9.73 1.15
C VAL A 34 10.84 9.30 2.63
N ALA A 35 10.01 9.90 3.48
CA ALA A 35 9.96 9.60 4.91
C ALA A 35 9.55 8.14 5.17
N LEU A 36 8.54 7.64 4.45
CA LEU A 36 8.11 6.25 4.57
C LEU A 36 9.20 5.28 4.10
N ALA A 37 9.81 5.54 2.95
CA ALA A 37 10.91 4.72 2.43
C ALA A 37 12.08 4.68 3.42
N GLN A 38 12.50 5.83 3.95
CA GLN A 38 13.56 5.93 4.94
C GLN A 38 13.26 5.11 6.20
N ARG A 39 12.05 5.24 6.74
CA ARG A 39 11.61 4.50 7.93
C ARG A 39 11.55 2.99 7.69
N VAL A 40 11.01 2.57 6.54
CA VAL A 40 10.89 1.15 6.19
C VAL A 40 12.26 0.51 5.99
N THR A 41 13.19 1.21 5.35
CA THR A 41 14.51 0.65 5.03
C THR A 41 15.52 0.75 6.16
N ALA A 42 15.23 1.50 7.24
CA ALA A 42 16.18 1.75 8.33
C ALA A 42 16.75 0.48 8.99
N THR A 43 16.00 -0.61 8.97
CA THR A 43 16.37 -1.87 9.63
C THR A 43 16.39 -3.07 8.67
N LEU A 44 16.19 -2.85 7.37
CA LEU A 44 16.17 -3.95 6.41
C LEU A 44 17.57 -4.34 5.97
N PRO A 45 17.91 -5.64 5.99
CA PRO A 45 19.18 -6.12 5.45
C PRO A 45 19.25 -5.94 3.93
N ALA A 46 20.45 -5.82 3.40
CA ALA A 46 20.68 -5.85 1.95
C ALA A 46 20.15 -7.17 1.34
N GLY A 47 19.66 -7.11 0.10
CA GLY A 47 19.08 -8.26 -0.59
C GLY A 47 17.64 -8.56 -0.21
N THR A 48 17.01 -7.80 0.71
CA THR A 48 15.59 -7.95 1.06
C THR A 48 14.74 -7.85 -0.20
N ARG A 49 13.82 -8.81 -0.38
CA ARG A 49 12.85 -8.82 -1.48
C ARG A 49 11.56 -8.14 -1.05
N ILE A 50 11.22 -7.04 -1.71
CA ILE A 50 10.10 -6.17 -1.35
C ILE A 50 9.08 -6.17 -2.49
N LEU A 51 7.80 -6.38 -2.15
CA LEU A 51 6.68 -6.19 -3.06
C LEU A 51 5.92 -4.93 -2.65
N GLU A 52 5.77 -3.97 -3.55
CA GLU A 52 4.75 -2.93 -3.39
C GLU A 52 3.49 -3.30 -4.17
N VAL A 53 2.36 -3.40 -3.46
CA VAL A 53 1.04 -3.69 -4.03
C VAL A 53 0.31 -2.38 -4.29
N ALA A 54 -0.11 -2.18 -5.54
CA ALA A 54 -0.69 -0.95 -6.05
C ALA A 54 0.23 0.27 -5.90
N PRO A 55 1.47 0.23 -6.47
CA PRO A 55 2.45 1.30 -6.39
C PRO A 55 2.01 2.59 -7.11
N GLY A 56 0.98 2.53 -7.94
CA GLY A 56 0.59 3.65 -8.79
C GLY A 56 1.76 4.16 -9.63
N PRO A 57 2.19 5.45 -9.49
CA PRO A 57 3.33 5.98 -10.25
C PRO A 57 4.70 5.42 -9.85
N GLY A 58 4.79 4.56 -8.83
CA GLY A 58 6.01 3.90 -8.39
C GLY A 58 6.92 4.73 -7.48
N TYR A 59 6.45 5.85 -6.95
CA TYR A 59 7.30 6.77 -6.18
C TYR A 59 7.90 6.14 -4.93
N LEU A 60 7.12 5.37 -4.14
CA LEU A 60 7.65 4.70 -2.95
C LEU A 60 8.64 3.59 -3.32
N SER A 61 8.34 2.78 -4.34
CA SER A 61 9.26 1.75 -4.85
C SER A 61 10.60 2.34 -5.27
N ILE A 62 10.57 3.48 -5.99
CA ILE A 62 11.77 4.20 -6.44
C ILE A 62 12.58 4.70 -5.25
N GLU A 63 11.92 5.32 -4.27
CA GLU A 63 12.58 5.83 -3.08
C GLU A 63 13.19 4.71 -2.22
N ILE A 64 12.59 3.53 -2.19
CA ILE A 64 13.16 2.36 -1.54
C ILE A 64 14.39 1.85 -2.30
N ALA A 65 14.29 1.68 -3.62
CA ALA A 65 15.38 1.18 -4.45
C ALA A 65 16.63 2.07 -4.39
N ARG A 66 16.45 3.39 -4.25
CA ARG A 66 17.55 4.36 -4.07
C ARG A 66 18.33 4.21 -2.76
N ARG A 67 17.76 3.54 -1.75
CA ARG A 67 18.33 3.49 -0.38
C ARG A 67 19.20 2.27 -0.10
N GLY A 68 19.24 1.32 -0.98
CA GLY A 68 20.05 0.13 -0.77
C GLY A 68 19.88 -0.95 -1.80
N ALA A 69 20.61 -2.04 -1.64
CA ALA A 69 20.56 -3.19 -2.53
C ALA A 69 19.32 -4.05 -2.21
N TYR A 70 18.13 -3.52 -2.50
CA TYR A 70 16.86 -4.23 -2.35
C TYR A 70 16.36 -4.75 -3.71
N GLN A 71 15.67 -5.89 -3.69
CA GLN A 71 14.96 -6.41 -4.86
C GLN A 71 13.52 -5.92 -4.79
N VAL A 72 13.21 -4.80 -5.44
CA VAL A 72 11.88 -4.19 -5.40
C VAL A 72 11.06 -4.63 -6.61
N ILE A 73 9.84 -5.09 -6.36
CA ILE A 73 8.86 -5.45 -7.37
C ILE A 73 7.58 -4.67 -7.09
N GLY A 74 6.95 -4.12 -8.13
CA GLY A 74 5.65 -3.46 -8.04
C GLY A 74 4.57 -4.27 -8.75
N LEU A 75 3.40 -4.45 -8.11
CA LEU A 75 2.24 -5.09 -8.71
C LEU A 75 1.07 -4.13 -8.73
N ASP A 76 0.62 -3.69 -9.91
CA ASP A 76 -0.55 -2.83 -10.06
C ASP A 76 -1.58 -3.45 -10.99
N ILE A 77 -2.86 -3.19 -10.72
CA ILE A 77 -3.94 -3.64 -11.59
C ILE A 77 -4.04 -2.80 -12.86
N SER A 78 -3.63 -1.54 -12.80
CA SER A 78 -3.64 -0.60 -13.90
C SER A 78 -2.44 -0.78 -14.81
N HIS A 79 -2.69 -1.08 -16.08
CA HIS A 79 -1.64 -1.13 -17.10
C HIS A 79 -0.95 0.24 -17.26
N THR A 80 -1.74 1.31 -17.24
CA THR A 80 -1.21 2.68 -17.35
C THR A 80 -0.26 3.02 -16.19
N PHE A 81 -0.58 2.61 -14.96
CA PHE A 81 0.34 2.83 -13.84
C PHE A 81 1.60 2.00 -13.95
N VAL A 82 1.54 0.76 -14.43
CA VAL A 82 2.74 -0.05 -14.70
C VAL A 82 3.68 0.66 -15.67
N GLU A 83 3.13 1.22 -16.76
CA GLU A 83 3.94 1.97 -17.74
C GLU A 83 4.54 3.25 -17.14
N ILE A 84 3.74 4.02 -16.38
CA ILE A 84 4.19 5.25 -15.70
C ILE A 84 5.31 4.92 -14.70
N ALA A 85 5.11 3.92 -13.85
CA ALA A 85 6.06 3.51 -12.83
C ALA A 85 7.39 3.03 -13.44
N ALA A 86 7.31 2.21 -14.49
CA ALA A 86 8.50 1.74 -15.23
C ALA A 86 9.27 2.90 -15.89
N ARG A 87 8.57 3.88 -16.45
CA ARG A 87 9.21 5.10 -16.99
C ARG A 87 9.89 5.90 -15.88
N ASN A 88 9.17 6.16 -14.77
CA ASN A 88 9.71 6.92 -13.65
C ASN A 88 10.94 6.23 -13.03
N ALA A 89 10.96 4.90 -12.94
CA ALA A 89 12.12 4.14 -12.46
C ALA A 89 13.33 4.29 -13.38
N ARG A 90 13.13 4.22 -14.71
CA ARG A 90 14.20 4.47 -15.69
C ARG A 90 14.77 5.87 -15.56
N GLU A 91 13.89 6.89 -15.44
CA GLU A 91 14.31 8.30 -15.26
C GLU A 91 15.07 8.50 -13.94
N ALA A 92 14.74 7.69 -12.93
CA ALA A 92 15.40 7.70 -11.62
C ALA A 92 16.69 6.86 -11.58
N ASN A 93 17.06 6.16 -12.67
CA ASN A 93 18.18 5.22 -12.76
C ASN A 93 18.15 4.12 -11.68
N VAL A 94 16.96 3.56 -11.43
CA VAL A 94 16.79 2.40 -10.55
C VAL A 94 16.15 1.23 -11.32
N ASP A 95 16.53 0.01 -10.97
CA ASP A 95 15.98 -1.21 -11.54
C ASP A 95 14.84 -1.75 -10.67
N ILE A 96 13.62 -1.70 -11.20
CA ILE A 96 12.40 -2.18 -10.53
C ILE A 96 11.53 -2.89 -11.55
N ASP A 97 11.09 -4.10 -11.21
CA ASP A 97 10.18 -4.90 -12.03
C ASP A 97 8.73 -4.54 -11.69
N PHE A 98 8.08 -3.75 -12.56
CA PHE A 98 6.66 -3.43 -12.42
C PHE A 98 5.82 -4.35 -13.30
N ARG A 99 4.85 -5.03 -12.67
CA ARG A 99 3.98 -6.02 -13.32
C ARG A 99 2.52 -5.64 -13.18
N GLN A 100 1.75 -5.92 -14.22
CA GLN A 100 0.30 -5.84 -14.14
C GLN A 100 -0.25 -7.10 -13.45
N GLY A 101 -1.16 -6.89 -12.46
CA GLY A 101 -1.81 -8.01 -11.79
C GLY A 101 -2.79 -7.59 -10.71
N ASN A 102 -3.57 -8.56 -10.26
CA ASN A 102 -4.59 -8.37 -9.23
C ASN A 102 -4.04 -8.77 -7.85
N ALA A 103 -4.17 -7.89 -6.87
CA ALA A 103 -3.77 -8.16 -5.48
C ALA A 103 -4.46 -9.38 -4.86
N SER A 104 -5.66 -9.75 -5.36
CA SER A 104 -6.41 -10.92 -4.89
C SER A 104 -6.05 -12.23 -5.62
N ALA A 105 -5.10 -12.19 -6.57
CA ALA A 105 -4.59 -13.33 -7.33
C ALA A 105 -3.17 -12.98 -7.84
N MET A 106 -2.20 -12.92 -6.94
CA MET A 106 -0.85 -12.43 -7.25
C MET A 106 -0.06 -13.46 -8.08
N PRO A 107 0.57 -13.05 -9.21
CA PRO A 107 1.34 -13.94 -10.07
C PRO A 107 2.74 -14.23 -9.53
N PHE A 108 2.84 -14.55 -8.24
CA PHE A 108 4.10 -14.87 -7.58
C PHE A 108 4.01 -16.23 -6.86
N PRO A 109 5.13 -16.97 -6.78
CA PRO A 109 5.20 -18.16 -5.92
C PRO A 109 4.96 -17.82 -4.44
N GLU A 110 4.59 -18.82 -3.66
CA GLU A 110 4.56 -18.69 -2.21
C GLU A 110 5.96 -18.43 -1.64
N ASN A 111 6.03 -17.81 -0.46
CA ASN A 111 7.27 -17.59 0.29
C ASN A 111 8.35 -16.84 -0.54
N THR A 112 7.95 -15.83 -1.30
CA THR A 112 8.81 -15.07 -2.21
C THR A 112 9.38 -13.81 -1.56
N PHE A 113 8.57 -13.08 -0.78
CA PHE A 113 8.88 -11.73 -0.30
C PHE A 113 9.15 -11.71 1.20
N ASP A 114 10.09 -10.87 1.61
CA ASP A 114 10.39 -10.59 3.00
C ASP A 114 9.45 -9.50 3.56
N LEU A 115 9.11 -8.51 2.70
CA LEU A 115 8.27 -7.38 3.03
C LEU A 115 7.27 -7.11 1.91
N ILE A 116 6.02 -6.82 2.29
CA ILE A 116 5.02 -6.29 1.38
C ILE A 116 4.61 -4.90 1.86
N LEU A 117 4.47 -3.96 0.93
CA LEU A 117 3.98 -2.60 1.17
C LEU A 117 2.70 -2.36 0.37
N CYS A 118 1.76 -1.62 0.96
CA CYS A 118 0.58 -1.13 0.26
C CYS A 118 0.21 0.25 0.83
N ARG A 119 0.37 1.33 0.03
CA ARG A 119 0.09 2.69 0.48
C ARG A 119 -1.10 3.28 -0.25
N ALA A 120 -2.08 3.81 0.50
CA ALA A 120 -3.24 4.56 0.01
C ALA A 120 -4.14 3.83 -1.00
N ALA A 121 -4.08 2.50 -1.07
CA ALA A 121 -4.73 1.69 -2.10
C ALA A 121 -5.66 0.60 -1.55
N PHE A 122 -5.39 0.06 -0.36
CA PHE A 122 -6.08 -1.11 0.17
C PHE A 122 -7.60 -0.91 0.30
N LYS A 123 -8.06 0.28 0.66
CA LYS A 123 -9.48 0.65 0.74
C LYS A 123 -10.24 0.44 -0.59
N ASN A 124 -9.51 0.43 -1.70
CA ASN A 124 -10.09 0.29 -3.04
C ASN A 124 -10.14 -1.17 -3.54
N PHE A 125 -9.60 -2.14 -2.78
CA PHE A 125 -9.62 -3.54 -3.19
C PHE A 125 -11.05 -4.10 -3.10
N SER A 126 -11.52 -4.74 -4.16
CA SER A 126 -12.85 -5.34 -4.21
C SER A 126 -12.97 -6.58 -3.35
N GLN A 127 -11.86 -7.32 -3.16
CA GLN A 127 -11.75 -8.55 -2.39
C GLN A 127 -10.61 -8.45 -1.35
N PRO A 128 -10.78 -7.62 -0.28
CA PRO A 128 -9.68 -7.30 0.63
C PRO A 128 -9.16 -8.51 1.41
N VAL A 129 -10.04 -9.44 1.82
CA VAL A 129 -9.61 -10.67 2.52
C VAL A 129 -8.84 -11.60 1.60
N ALA A 130 -9.25 -11.73 0.32
CA ALA A 130 -8.50 -12.50 -0.65
C ALA A 130 -7.11 -11.87 -0.92
N ALA A 131 -7.04 -10.54 -1.00
CA ALA A 131 -5.76 -9.84 -1.13
C ALA A 131 -4.85 -10.07 0.09
N MET A 132 -5.39 -10.06 1.32
CA MET A 132 -4.63 -10.42 2.52
C MET A 132 -4.13 -11.87 2.46
N ASN A 133 -4.96 -12.81 2.00
CA ASN A 133 -4.54 -14.21 1.86
C ASN A 133 -3.42 -14.38 0.83
N GLU A 134 -3.48 -13.65 -0.28
CA GLU A 134 -2.40 -13.63 -1.27
C GLU A 134 -1.13 -12.99 -0.70
N MET A 135 -1.23 -11.86 0.03
CA MET A 135 -0.10 -11.27 0.75
C MET A 135 0.53 -12.29 1.70
N HIS A 136 -0.29 -13.01 2.49
CA HIS A 136 0.20 -14.06 3.37
C HIS A 136 0.89 -15.18 2.59
N ARG A 137 0.30 -15.66 1.48
CA ARG A 137 0.84 -16.73 0.66
C ARG A 137 2.23 -16.39 0.13
N VAL A 138 2.37 -15.19 -0.46
CA VAL A 138 3.63 -14.78 -1.10
C VAL A 138 4.70 -14.28 -0.13
N LEU A 139 4.35 -13.95 1.13
CA LEU A 139 5.31 -13.64 2.18
C LEU A 139 6.07 -14.90 2.60
N LYS A 140 7.36 -14.75 2.87
CA LYS A 140 8.17 -15.78 3.56
C LYS A 140 7.72 -15.95 5.01
N PRO A 141 7.94 -17.12 5.63
CA PRO A 141 7.81 -17.27 7.08
C PRO A 141 8.63 -16.20 7.82
N GLY A 142 8.01 -15.51 8.79
CA GLY A 142 8.62 -14.37 9.49
C GLY A 142 8.51 -13.03 8.75
N GLY A 143 8.10 -13.02 7.49
CA GLY A 143 7.86 -11.80 6.70
C GLY A 143 6.63 -11.02 7.17
N GLN A 144 6.53 -9.77 6.73
CA GLN A 144 5.45 -8.88 7.13
C GLN A 144 4.88 -8.07 5.96
N ALA A 145 3.60 -7.71 6.06
CA ALA A 145 2.97 -6.71 5.20
C ALA A 145 2.67 -5.46 6.02
N LEU A 146 3.03 -4.29 5.48
CA LEU A 146 2.72 -2.97 6.01
C LEU A 146 1.72 -2.29 5.08
N ILE A 147 0.54 -2.00 5.59
CA ILE A 147 -0.51 -1.27 4.87
C ILE A 147 -0.67 0.11 5.53
N VAL A 148 -0.50 1.16 4.74
CA VAL A 148 -0.67 2.55 5.16
C VAL A 148 -1.85 3.13 4.38
N ASP A 149 -2.95 3.42 5.06
CA ASP A 149 -4.17 3.92 4.39
C ASP A 149 -4.96 4.88 5.29
N LEU A 150 -5.97 5.52 4.71
CA LEU A 150 -6.91 6.36 5.46
C LEU A 150 -7.82 5.51 6.35
N ARG A 151 -8.34 6.12 7.42
CA ARG A 151 -9.33 5.51 8.31
C ARG A 151 -10.64 6.30 8.29
N ASN A 152 -11.77 5.61 8.26
CA ASN A 152 -13.09 6.27 8.23
C ASN A 152 -13.60 6.70 9.61
N ASP A 153 -12.98 6.23 10.67
CA ASP A 153 -13.25 6.60 12.07
C ASP A 153 -12.37 7.78 12.56
N ALA A 154 -11.71 8.50 11.65
CA ALA A 154 -10.99 9.73 11.97
C ALA A 154 -11.97 10.83 12.40
N SER A 155 -11.63 11.53 13.49
CA SER A 155 -12.43 12.62 14.02
C SER A 155 -12.32 13.88 13.16
N MET A 156 -13.22 14.84 13.40
CA MET A 156 -13.10 16.17 12.77
C MET A 156 -11.84 16.90 13.24
N ASP A 157 -11.37 16.64 14.46
CA ASP A 157 -10.14 17.22 14.98
C ASP A 157 -8.91 16.63 14.27
N ASP A 158 -8.91 15.33 13.96
CA ASP A 158 -7.86 14.70 13.15
C ASP A 158 -7.80 15.34 11.75
N ILE A 159 -8.95 15.58 11.12
CA ILE A 159 -9.03 16.22 9.79
C ILE A 159 -8.52 17.65 9.87
N ASN A 160 -8.95 18.41 10.88
CA ASN A 160 -8.51 19.80 11.07
C ASN A 160 -6.99 19.88 11.33
N ALA A 161 -6.45 19.00 12.16
CA ALA A 161 -5.02 18.93 12.44
C ALA A 161 -4.21 18.63 11.16
N TYR A 162 -4.67 17.68 10.35
CA TYR A 162 -4.04 17.37 9.05
C TYR A 162 -4.04 18.57 8.10
N ILE A 163 -5.17 19.31 8.02
CA ILE A 163 -5.28 20.50 7.16
C ILE A 163 -4.33 21.60 7.61
N VAL A 164 -4.21 21.82 8.92
CA VAL A 164 -3.26 22.81 9.49
C VAL A 164 -1.82 22.42 9.15
N GLN A 165 -1.44 21.17 9.34
CA GLN A 165 -0.11 20.67 9.02
C GLN A 165 0.22 20.76 7.51
N SER A 166 -0.79 20.64 6.65
CA SER A 166 -0.64 20.73 5.20
C SER A 166 -0.40 22.17 4.69
N ASN A 167 -0.44 23.17 5.58
CA ASN A 167 -0.20 24.59 5.27
C ASN A 167 -1.02 25.12 4.06
N LEU A 168 -2.27 24.68 3.97
CA LEU A 168 -3.17 25.04 2.88
C LEU A 168 -3.80 26.43 3.12
N GLY A 169 -3.90 27.24 2.08
CA GLY A 169 -4.71 28.46 2.13
C GLY A 169 -6.18 28.14 2.46
N TRP A 170 -6.90 29.10 3.06
CA TRP A 170 -8.25 28.87 3.62
C TRP A 170 -9.24 28.26 2.62
N ALA A 171 -9.25 28.66 1.35
CA ALA A 171 -10.15 28.12 0.34
C ALA A 171 -9.86 26.65 0.05
N ASN A 172 -8.57 26.27 -0.07
CA ASN A 172 -8.17 24.88 -0.25
C ASN A 172 -8.48 24.05 1.01
N ALA A 173 -8.29 24.61 2.20
CA ALA A 173 -8.62 23.94 3.46
C ALA A 173 -10.10 23.52 3.52
N VAL A 174 -11.02 24.38 3.09
CA VAL A 174 -12.46 24.04 3.01
C VAL A 174 -12.70 22.90 2.01
N ILE A 175 -12.12 22.99 0.82
CA ILE A 175 -12.26 21.95 -0.22
C ILE A 175 -11.72 20.61 0.29
N TYR A 176 -10.55 20.59 0.91
CA TYR A 176 -9.95 19.39 1.50
C TYR A 176 -10.81 18.81 2.60
N LYS A 177 -11.33 19.62 3.50
CA LYS A 177 -12.24 19.19 4.58
C LYS A 177 -13.48 18.48 4.04
N VAL A 178 -14.13 19.06 3.04
CA VAL A 178 -15.30 18.47 2.35
C VAL A 178 -14.91 17.17 1.64
N THR A 179 -13.79 17.19 0.90
CA THR A 179 -13.29 16.01 0.16
C THR A 179 -12.95 14.85 1.11
N PHE A 180 -12.22 15.11 2.19
CA PHE A 180 -11.91 14.08 3.18
C PHE A 180 -13.19 13.53 3.82
N ARG A 181 -14.05 14.41 4.34
CA ARG A 181 -15.24 14.01 5.09
C ARG A 181 -16.24 13.22 4.27
N TYR A 182 -16.48 13.63 3.00
CA TYR A 182 -17.58 13.11 2.21
C TYR A 182 -17.17 12.20 1.04
N LEU A 183 -15.92 12.24 0.58
CA LEU A 183 -15.46 11.45 -0.55
C LEU A 183 -14.41 10.40 -0.20
N LEU A 184 -13.42 10.73 0.62
CA LEU A 184 -12.28 9.84 0.85
C LEU A 184 -12.49 8.92 2.05
N LEU A 185 -12.81 9.48 3.23
CA LEU A 185 -12.97 8.69 4.45
C LEU A 185 -14.13 7.68 4.40
N PRO A 186 -15.31 7.97 3.80
CA PRO A 186 -16.39 6.97 3.70
C PRO A 186 -15.99 5.69 2.94
N ARG A 187 -14.97 5.76 2.08
CA ARG A 187 -14.46 4.61 1.33
C ARG A 187 -13.40 3.82 2.10
N ALA A 188 -12.82 4.40 3.12
CA ALA A 188 -11.81 3.78 3.96
C ALA A 188 -12.44 2.78 4.94
N TYR A 189 -11.60 2.02 5.62
CA TYR A 189 -12.02 1.10 6.67
C TYR A 189 -11.77 1.71 8.05
N SER A 190 -12.63 1.39 9.03
CA SER A 190 -12.34 1.65 10.43
C SER A 190 -11.31 0.62 10.95
N ARG A 191 -10.71 0.94 12.10
CA ARG A 191 -9.87 -0.02 12.83
C ARG A 191 -10.59 -1.34 13.07
N GLN A 192 -11.86 -1.31 13.52
CA GLN A 192 -12.66 -2.49 13.80
C GLN A 192 -12.93 -3.32 12.53
N GLN A 193 -13.29 -2.67 11.43
CA GLN A 193 -13.50 -3.35 10.14
C GLN A 193 -12.22 -4.01 9.64
N PHE A 194 -11.08 -3.33 9.79
CA PHE A 194 -9.80 -3.88 9.36
C PHE A 194 -9.40 -5.10 10.20
N MET A 195 -9.54 -5.03 11.53
CA MET A 195 -9.33 -6.17 12.43
C MET A 195 -10.22 -7.35 12.08
N GLY A 196 -11.51 -7.09 11.76
CA GLY A 196 -12.44 -8.13 11.34
C GLY A 196 -12.08 -8.79 10.00
N MET A 197 -11.45 -8.06 9.07
CA MET A 197 -10.90 -8.64 7.84
C MET A 197 -9.64 -9.46 8.12
N ALA A 198 -8.73 -8.92 8.93
CA ALA A 198 -7.49 -9.60 9.29
C ALA A 198 -7.75 -10.92 10.02
N SER A 199 -8.73 -10.98 10.94
CA SER A 199 -9.10 -12.20 11.64
C SER A 199 -9.72 -13.29 10.74
N LYS A 200 -10.30 -12.88 9.59
CA LYS A 200 -10.84 -13.79 8.56
C LYS A 200 -9.81 -14.19 7.52
N SER A 201 -8.62 -13.60 7.55
CA SER A 201 -7.51 -13.90 6.64
C SER A 201 -6.54 -14.91 7.26
N ALA A 202 -5.62 -15.41 6.44
CA ALA A 202 -4.55 -16.30 6.88
C ALA A 202 -3.59 -15.69 7.92
N PHE A 203 -3.61 -14.36 8.11
CA PHE A 203 -2.84 -13.69 9.16
C PHE A 203 -3.42 -13.86 10.56
N ALA A 204 -4.70 -14.19 10.68
CA ALA A 204 -5.43 -14.34 11.93
C ALA A 204 -5.47 -13.12 12.86
N GLY A 205 -4.85 -12.01 12.47
CA GLY A 205 -4.82 -10.75 13.22
C GLY A 205 -3.93 -9.70 12.60
N ALA A 206 -3.93 -8.51 13.20
CA ALA A 206 -3.14 -7.36 12.78
C ALA A 206 -2.71 -6.51 13.97
N SER A 207 -1.55 -5.83 13.84
CA SER A 207 -1.20 -4.71 14.71
C SER A 207 -1.57 -3.42 13.98
N ILE A 208 -2.38 -2.55 14.60
CA ILE A 208 -2.85 -1.30 14.00
C ILE A 208 -2.43 -0.12 14.85
N ASN A 209 -1.65 0.78 14.27
CA ASN A 209 -1.30 2.07 14.82
C ASN A 209 -2.07 3.15 14.07
N ALA A 210 -3.02 3.83 14.74
CA ALA A 210 -3.80 4.91 14.17
C ALA A 210 -3.18 6.26 14.53
N SER A 211 -3.01 7.14 13.54
CA SER A 211 -2.49 8.48 13.73
C SER A 211 -3.17 9.44 12.76
N GLY A 212 -3.74 10.52 13.29
CA GLY A 212 -4.48 11.49 12.51
C GLY A 212 -5.55 10.84 11.63
N ILE A 213 -5.59 11.18 10.35
CA ILE A 213 -6.58 10.68 9.38
C ILE A 213 -6.25 9.28 8.82
N GLY A 214 -5.12 8.68 9.19
CA GLY A 214 -4.66 7.40 8.67
C GLY A 214 -4.37 6.38 9.75
N PHE A 215 -4.02 5.19 9.31
CA PHE A 215 -3.46 4.13 10.13
C PHE A 215 -2.36 3.37 9.39
N GLU A 216 -1.49 2.76 10.18
CA GLU A 216 -0.54 1.77 9.73
C GLU A 216 -0.94 0.40 10.27
N VAL A 217 -1.06 -0.56 9.40
CA VAL A 217 -1.42 -1.93 9.75
C VAL A 217 -0.25 -2.84 9.41
N THR A 218 0.25 -3.55 10.42
CA THR A 218 1.25 -4.59 10.25
C THR A 218 0.60 -5.96 10.37
N LEU A 219 0.74 -6.76 9.32
CA LEU A 219 0.34 -8.16 9.26
C LEU A 219 1.60 -9.02 9.23
N ARG A 220 1.73 -10.02 10.12
CA ARG A 220 2.92 -10.86 10.21
C ARG A 220 2.60 -12.30 9.84
N LYS A 221 3.38 -12.88 8.95
CA LYS A 221 3.35 -14.31 8.71
C LYS A 221 4.19 -14.99 9.79
N GLY A 222 3.58 -15.92 10.54
CA GLY A 222 4.30 -16.69 11.56
C GLY A 222 5.58 -17.29 10.99
N GLY A 223 6.66 -17.26 11.76
CA GLY A 223 7.87 -18.01 11.42
C GLY A 223 7.61 -19.51 11.57
N SER A 224 8.27 -20.33 10.78
CA SER A 224 8.33 -21.78 10.97
C SER A 224 9.20 -22.10 12.21
N GLY A 225 8.74 -21.66 13.39
CA GLY A 225 9.34 -21.94 14.68
C GLY A 225 8.61 -23.07 15.33
N LEU A 226 9.24 -24.25 15.34
CA LEU A 226 9.11 -25.35 16.31
C LEU A 226 7.75 -25.37 17.07
N ILE A 227 6.85 -26.19 16.62
CA ILE A 227 5.87 -26.81 17.51
C ILE A 227 6.66 -27.53 18.61
N ASN A 228 7.10 -26.78 19.63
CA ASN A 228 7.57 -27.40 20.85
C ASN A 228 6.35 -28.01 21.51
N GLY A 229 6.23 -29.34 21.33
CA GLY A 229 5.33 -30.17 22.08
C GLY A 229 5.47 -29.87 23.57
N ARG A 230 4.38 -29.45 24.18
CA ARG A 230 4.18 -29.64 25.61
C ARG A 230 3.43 -30.97 25.77
N ARG A 231 4.17 -31.96 26.27
CA ARG A 231 3.59 -33.08 26.97
C ARG A 231 3.01 -32.60 28.29
#